data_a159d4a404ae7339a15878a09cfb2fa7
#
_entry.id   a159d4a404ae7339a15878a09cfb2fa7
#
_cell.length_a   1.000
_cell.length_b   1.000
_cell.length_c   1.000
_cell.angle_alpha   90.00
_cell.angle_beta   90.00
_cell.angle_gamma   90.00
#
_symmetry.space_group_name_H-M   'P 1'
#
loop_
_entity.id
_entity.type
_entity.pdbx_description
1 polymer ?
#
loop_
_entity_poly.entity_id
_entity_poly.type
_entity_poly.pdbx_seq_one_letter_code
_entity_poly.pdbx_strand_id
1 'polypeptide(L)'
;MALRSESVISAAAAPRDTRASGDDLPRCAPHDVGVDADAVLAYLDDMQANGLELDSFMLARHGSVAAEGWWWPYRPDLVHMLHSATKSFTATGIGIAIAEGRLNPDDPVLKFFPGRVRQPSANLDAMTVKNLLTQTSGHERGISGSAWRPIATSWVDEFFKVPVTHEPGTLFTYSSATSFMLSAIVNQVTGESLHDYMKPRFFDPLGITTARWDVGPENINPGGNGLSTTTSDFLKLGLVYLAGGEWKGRPVLSREWTQAATAPKFHGNHGYHWWVWPNPLCYSADGKFGQFCFVFPGLDAVLVTTAGVPDNLETREKMHAIAFKHIVKMCPPVSVADSESGLAERVHNLRVLPPLLPRSSALAGKISGRTFVCAPNADAVKSIKLTFAGGSCQFELTDDRGSHAIDNGLSDWIEGETTMTGHYLHHEYQPQCMPVIAGGRWGEPNRFDMTWQFIETAFRDTASMTFDGDTVRFDRRVNVNSGALHRPTIVATAT
;
A
#
# COMPACT_ATOMS: atom_id res chain seq x y z
N MET A 1 26.11 -1.14 15.03
CA MET A 1 25.34 -0.55 13.94
C MET A 1 26.17 -0.76 12.68
N ALA A 2 25.87 -1.81 11.92
CA ALA A 2 26.64 -2.15 10.71
C ALA A 2 26.01 -1.39 9.54
N LEU A 3 26.77 -0.47 8.96
CA LEU A 3 26.45 0.18 7.70
C LEU A 3 26.33 -0.91 6.63
N ARG A 4 25.14 -1.06 6.03
CA ARG A 4 24.99 -1.89 4.84
C ARG A 4 25.74 -1.20 3.70
N SER A 5 26.57 -1.98 3.01
CA SER A 5 27.32 -1.51 1.86
C SER A 5 26.36 -1.02 0.77
N GLU A 6 26.59 0.19 0.27
CA GLU A 6 25.91 0.77 -0.88
C GLU A 6 25.98 -0.19 -2.07
N SER A 7 24.84 -0.63 -2.58
CA SER A 7 24.76 -1.36 -3.83
C SER A 7 24.42 -0.41 -4.96
N VAL A 8 25.41 -0.07 -5.79
CA VAL A 8 25.20 0.64 -7.05
C VAL A 8 24.54 -0.34 -8.04
N ILE A 9 23.26 -0.11 -8.37
CA ILE A 9 22.54 -0.94 -9.33
C ILE A 9 22.72 -0.34 -10.72
N SER A 10 23.62 -0.96 -11.52
CA SER A 10 23.81 -0.61 -12.92
C SER A 10 22.52 -0.87 -13.72
N ALA A 11 22.17 0.03 -14.64
CA ALA A 11 21.03 -0.12 -15.56
C ALA A 11 21.12 -1.35 -16.48
N ALA A 12 22.28 -2.02 -16.49
CA ALA A 12 22.57 -3.25 -17.23
C ALA A 12 22.63 -4.48 -16.31
N ALA A 13 21.99 -4.45 -15.12
CA ALA A 13 21.91 -5.63 -14.27
C ALA A 13 21.30 -6.80 -15.05
N ALA A 14 22.04 -7.92 -15.08
CA ALA A 14 21.60 -9.16 -15.71
C ALA A 14 20.20 -9.55 -15.25
N PRO A 15 19.40 -10.25 -16.09
CA PRO A 15 18.06 -10.67 -15.74
C PRO A 15 18.09 -11.44 -14.42
N ARG A 16 17.46 -10.89 -13.38
CA ARG A 16 17.23 -11.62 -12.13
C ARG A 16 16.14 -12.64 -12.42
N ASP A 17 16.38 -13.89 -12.04
CA ASP A 17 15.35 -14.93 -12.07
C ASP A 17 14.21 -14.47 -11.14
N THR A 18 13.12 -13.93 -11.74
CA THR A 18 11.93 -13.47 -11.02
C THR A 18 11.20 -14.60 -10.30
N ARG A 19 11.59 -15.87 -10.56
CA ARG A 19 11.01 -17.06 -9.93
C ARG A 19 11.48 -17.33 -8.51
N ALA A 20 12.47 -16.60 -8.01
CA ALA A 20 13.02 -16.77 -6.66
C ALA A 20 12.44 -15.76 -5.67
N SER A 21 11.10 -15.72 -5.52
CA SER A 21 10.44 -14.85 -4.53
C SER A 21 10.67 -15.28 -3.08
N GLY A 22 11.19 -16.49 -2.85
CA GLY A 22 11.36 -17.04 -1.50
C GLY A 22 10.05 -17.40 -0.79
N ASP A 23 8.89 -17.19 -1.45
CA ASP A 23 7.60 -17.65 -0.98
C ASP A 23 7.37 -19.12 -1.35
N ASP A 24 6.41 -19.75 -0.71
CA ASP A 24 6.08 -21.16 -0.88
C ASP A 24 4.90 -21.42 -1.83
N LEU A 25 4.56 -20.46 -2.69
CA LEU A 25 3.49 -20.57 -3.68
C LEU A 25 3.95 -21.42 -4.88
N PRO A 26 3.15 -22.39 -5.32
CA PRO A 26 3.45 -23.14 -6.54
C PRO A 26 3.33 -22.25 -7.77
N ARG A 27 4.20 -22.43 -8.73
CA ARG A 27 4.22 -21.74 -10.03
C ARG A 27 4.15 -22.77 -11.16
N CYS A 28 3.48 -22.38 -12.24
CA CYS A 28 3.35 -23.22 -13.43
C CYS A 28 3.32 -22.35 -14.69
N ALA A 29 3.43 -22.96 -15.86
CA ALA A 29 3.16 -22.25 -17.10
C ALA A 29 1.67 -21.85 -17.17
N PRO A 30 1.32 -20.71 -17.77
CA PRO A 30 -0.06 -20.25 -17.82
C PRO A 30 -1.03 -21.31 -18.36
N HIS A 31 -0.67 -21.99 -19.46
CA HIS A 31 -1.52 -23.00 -20.11
C HIS A 31 -1.78 -24.23 -19.22
N ASP A 32 -0.88 -24.59 -18.28
CA ASP A 32 -1.04 -25.73 -17.38
C ASP A 32 -2.29 -25.61 -16.49
N VAL A 33 -2.68 -24.37 -16.18
CA VAL A 33 -3.89 -24.06 -15.39
C VAL A 33 -4.95 -23.33 -16.21
N GLY A 34 -4.84 -23.40 -17.55
CA GLY A 34 -5.82 -22.82 -18.48
C GLY A 34 -5.82 -21.28 -18.46
N VAL A 35 -4.69 -20.63 -18.19
CA VAL A 35 -4.52 -19.20 -18.29
C VAL A 35 -4.00 -18.86 -19.69
N ASP A 36 -4.66 -17.91 -20.35
CA ASP A 36 -4.28 -17.39 -21.66
C ASP A 36 -3.23 -16.26 -21.48
N ALA A 37 -1.98 -16.53 -21.87
CA ALA A 37 -0.88 -15.60 -21.74
C ALA A 37 -1.01 -14.35 -22.62
N ASP A 38 -1.64 -14.46 -23.80
CA ASP A 38 -1.91 -13.30 -24.67
C ASP A 38 -2.99 -12.40 -24.08
N ALA A 39 -3.96 -12.97 -23.37
CA ALA A 39 -4.93 -12.19 -22.62
C ALA A 39 -4.34 -11.49 -21.41
N VAL A 40 -3.32 -12.08 -20.74
CA VAL A 40 -2.55 -11.40 -19.70
C VAL A 40 -1.76 -10.23 -20.27
N LEU A 41 -1.11 -10.40 -21.42
CA LEU A 41 -0.46 -9.29 -22.15
C LEU A 41 -1.43 -8.16 -22.45
N ALA A 42 -2.59 -8.50 -23.01
CA ALA A 42 -3.62 -7.51 -23.33
C ALA A 42 -4.13 -6.75 -22.10
N TYR A 43 -4.16 -7.39 -20.91
CA TYR A 43 -4.45 -6.73 -19.65
C TYR A 43 -3.38 -5.70 -19.28
N LEU A 44 -2.10 -6.08 -19.35
CA LEU A 44 -0.98 -5.20 -19.05
C LEU A 44 -0.92 -4.00 -20.01
N ASP A 45 -1.18 -4.25 -21.30
CA ASP A 45 -1.22 -3.21 -22.32
C ASP A 45 -2.40 -2.23 -22.12
N ASP A 46 -3.58 -2.74 -21.74
CA ASP A 46 -4.74 -1.91 -21.46
C ASP A 46 -4.50 -1.04 -20.20
N MET A 47 -3.87 -1.57 -19.14
CA MET A 47 -3.46 -0.79 -17.99
C MET A 47 -2.51 0.33 -18.38
N GLN A 48 -1.46 0.02 -19.16
CA GLN A 48 -0.49 1.00 -19.63
C GLN A 48 -1.10 2.06 -20.54
N ALA A 49 -1.95 1.65 -21.49
CA ALA A 49 -2.62 2.56 -22.45
C ALA A 49 -3.55 3.56 -21.74
N ASN A 50 -4.06 3.20 -20.57
CA ASN A 50 -4.87 4.07 -19.71
C ASN A 50 -4.05 4.87 -18.68
N GLY A 51 -2.71 4.82 -18.73
CA GLY A 51 -1.84 5.54 -17.81
C GLY A 51 -1.92 5.02 -16.37
N LEU A 52 -2.31 3.76 -16.18
CA LEU A 52 -2.41 3.11 -14.88
C LEU A 52 -1.08 2.41 -14.57
N GLU A 53 -0.26 3.07 -13.76
CA GLU A 53 1.06 2.57 -13.39
C GLU A 53 0.95 1.51 -12.30
N LEU A 54 1.26 0.26 -12.67
CA LEU A 54 1.37 -0.85 -11.71
C LEU A 54 2.79 -0.92 -11.15
N ASP A 55 2.90 -1.33 -9.88
CA ASP A 55 4.15 -1.65 -9.20
C ASP A 55 4.40 -3.16 -9.22
N SER A 56 3.33 -3.95 -9.09
CA SER A 56 3.36 -5.40 -9.24
C SER A 56 1.99 -5.97 -9.62
N PHE A 57 1.99 -7.20 -10.17
CA PHE A 57 0.78 -8.01 -10.29
C PHE A 57 1.11 -9.50 -10.09
N MET A 58 0.12 -10.26 -9.62
CA MET A 58 0.17 -11.72 -9.59
C MET A 58 -1.21 -12.28 -9.94
N LEU A 59 -1.26 -13.25 -10.84
CA LEU A 59 -2.44 -14.02 -11.19
C LEU A 59 -2.24 -15.48 -10.80
N ALA A 60 -3.07 -15.98 -9.90
CA ALA A 60 -3.14 -17.40 -9.57
C ALA A 60 -4.45 -18.00 -10.06
N ARG A 61 -4.40 -19.24 -10.53
CA ARG A 61 -5.54 -20.07 -10.88
C ARG A 61 -5.32 -21.50 -10.40
N HIS A 62 -6.36 -22.15 -9.89
CA HIS A 62 -6.27 -23.52 -9.35
C HIS A 62 -5.15 -23.68 -8.31
N GLY A 63 -4.93 -22.65 -7.49
CA GLY A 63 -3.93 -22.63 -6.42
C GLY A 63 -2.48 -22.41 -6.88
N SER A 64 -2.20 -22.25 -8.19
CA SER A 64 -0.86 -22.01 -8.73
C SER A 64 -0.74 -20.63 -9.38
N VAL A 65 0.38 -19.95 -9.17
CA VAL A 65 0.70 -18.68 -9.83
C VAL A 65 1.04 -18.97 -11.30
N ALA A 66 0.24 -18.42 -12.20
CA ALA A 66 0.36 -18.58 -13.64
C ALA A 66 1.06 -17.38 -14.32
N ALA A 67 0.94 -16.19 -13.73
CA ALA A 67 1.61 -14.99 -14.23
C ALA A 67 1.92 -14.03 -13.07
N GLU A 68 3.08 -13.42 -13.11
CA GLU A 68 3.50 -12.45 -12.11
C GLU A 68 4.49 -11.47 -12.72
N GLY A 69 4.57 -10.23 -12.19
CA GLY A 69 5.53 -9.24 -12.63
C GLY A 69 5.65 -8.07 -11.66
N TRP A 70 6.85 -7.50 -11.62
CA TRP A 70 7.19 -6.31 -10.83
C TRP A 70 7.82 -5.27 -11.74
N TRP A 71 7.35 -4.04 -11.63
CA TRP A 71 7.94 -2.91 -12.35
C TRP A 71 9.19 -2.44 -11.61
N TRP A 72 10.37 -2.67 -12.17
CA TRP A 72 11.59 -2.19 -11.52
C TRP A 72 11.46 -0.70 -11.13
N PRO A 73 11.79 -0.30 -9.88
CA PRO A 73 12.62 -0.98 -8.88
C PRO A 73 11.87 -1.89 -7.89
N TYR A 74 10.56 -2.06 -8.04
CA TYR A 74 9.85 -3.03 -7.23
C TYR A 74 10.30 -4.46 -7.55
N ARG A 75 10.25 -5.34 -6.55
CA ARG A 75 10.72 -6.73 -6.64
C ARG A 75 10.00 -7.64 -5.64
N PRO A 76 10.04 -8.97 -5.82
CA PRO A 76 9.24 -9.91 -5.03
C PRO A 76 9.48 -9.87 -3.52
N ASP A 77 10.70 -9.54 -3.10
CA ASP A 77 11.13 -9.51 -1.69
C ASP A 77 10.72 -8.23 -0.94
N LEU A 78 10.26 -7.22 -1.65
CA LEU A 78 9.82 -5.97 -1.03
C LEU A 78 8.37 -6.05 -0.57
N VAL A 79 8.12 -5.53 0.61
CA VAL A 79 6.75 -5.26 1.04
C VAL A 79 6.21 -4.03 0.32
N HIS A 80 4.90 -3.94 0.22
CA HIS A 80 4.20 -2.76 -0.27
C HIS A 80 3.10 -2.37 0.71
N MET A 81 2.92 -1.07 0.96
CA MET A 81 1.86 -0.56 1.81
C MET A 81 0.49 -0.83 1.18
N LEU A 82 -0.36 -1.58 1.86
CA LEU A 82 -1.66 -2.02 1.34
C LEU A 82 -2.79 -1.00 1.52
N HIS A 83 -2.55 0.10 2.24
CA HIS A 83 -3.60 1.07 2.55
C HIS A 83 -4.88 0.38 3.07
N SER A 84 -6.06 0.70 2.51
CA SER A 84 -7.33 0.16 3.00
C SER A 84 -7.55 -1.33 2.76
N ALA A 85 -6.76 -2.00 1.91
CA ALA A 85 -6.83 -3.45 1.79
C ALA A 85 -6.47 -4.17 3.10
N THR A 86 -5.75 -3.47 4.00
CA THR A 86 -5.55 -3.85 5.41
C THR A 86 -6.85 -4.23 6.12
N LYS A 87 -7.99 -3.61 5.79
CA LYS A 87 -9.29 -3.87 6.42
C LYS A 87 -9.73 -5.33 6.30
N SER A 88 -9.42 -5.97 5.17
CA SER A 88 -9.75 -7.39 4.98
C SER A 88 -8.90 -8.30 5.87
N PHE A 89 -7.64 -7.94 6.15
CA PHE A 89 -6.85 -8.61 7.17
C PHE A 89 -7.40 -8.38 8.59
N THR A 90 -7.84 -7.16 8.89
CA THR A 90 -8.51 -6.87 10.18
C THR A 90 -9.76 -7.71 10.37
N ALA A 91 -10.61 -7.81 9.35
CA ALA A 91 -11.79 -8.67 9.38
C ALA A 91 -11.39 -10.14 9.57
N THR A 92 -10.30 -10.60 8.94
CA THR A 92 -9.75 -11.95 9.14
C THR A 92 -9.40 -12.19 10.61
N GLY A 93 -8.72 -11.25 11.28
CA GLY A 93 -8.42 -11.33 12.71
C GLY A 93 -9.68 -11.39 13.59
N ILE A 94 -10.72 -10.63 13.23
CA ILE A 94 -12.04 -10.72 13.92
C ILE A 94 -12.66 -12.10 13.72
N GLY A 95 -12.60 -12.66 12.50
CA GLY A 95 -13.11 -14.00 12.23
C GLY A 95 -12.44 -15.09 13.07
N ILE A 96 -11.14 -14.98 13.26
CA ILE A 96 -10.38 -15.87 14.14
C ILE A 96 -10.84 -15.70 15.61
N ALA A 97 -10.99 -14.47 16.07
CA ALA A 97 -11.42 -14.19 17.44
C ALA A 97 -12.86 -14.68 17.73
N ILE A 98 -13.76 -14.63 16.75
CA ILE A 98 -15.08 -15.22 16.82
C ILE A 98 -15.01 -16.75 16.91
N ALA A 99 -14.20 -17.37 16.07
CA ALA A 99 -14.02 -18.83 16.09
C ALA A 99 -13.43 -19.32 17.40
N GLU A 100 -12.57 -18.54 18.06
CA GLU A 100 -12.06 -18.79 19.42
C GLU A 100 -13.06 -18.45 20.54
N GLY A 101 -14.26 -17.97 20.23
CA GLY A 101 -15.28 -17.63 21.21
C GLY A 101 -14.96 -16.39 22.06
N ARG A 102 -14.05 -15.53 21.63
CA ARG A 102 -13.62 -14.33 22.36
C ARG A 102 -14.58 -13.17 22.24
N LEU A 103 -15.32 -13.11 21.13
CA LEU A 103 -16.33 -12.08 20.85
C LEU A 103 -17.40 -12.63 19.90
N ASN A 104 -18.52 -11.91 19.80
CA ASN A 104 -19.62 -12.22 18.90
C ASN A 104 -19.91 -11.00 18.01
N PRO A 105 -20.32 -11.15 16.74
CA PRO A 105 -20.70 -10.03 15.88
C PRO A 105 -21.80 -9.12 16.47
N ASP A 106 -22.71 -9.68 17.27
CA ASP A 106 -23.82 -8.94 17.88
C ASP A 106 -23.46 -8.34 19.26
N ASP A 107 -22.23 -8.52 19.75
CA ASP A 107 -21.77 -7.89 20.98
C ASP A 107 -21.77 -6.36 20.84
N PRO A 108 -22.31 -5.61 21.83
CA PRO A 108 -22.19 -4.16 21.87
C PRO A 108 -20.71 -3.72 21.96
N VAL A 109 -20.34 -2.71 21.20
CA VAL A 109 -18.95 -2.18 21.18
C VAL A 109 -18.52 -1.72 22.57
N LEU A 110 -19.40 -1.06 23.32
CA LEU A 110 -19.12 -0.56 24.67
C LEU A 110 -18.81 -1.65 25.69
N LYS A 111 -19.24 -2.91 25.45
CA LYS A 111 -18.89 -4.07 26.28
C LYS A 111 -17.38 -4.21 26.46
N PHE A 112 -16.59 -3.86 25.43
CA PHE A 112 -15.14 -4.02 25.40
C PHE A 112 -14.39 -2.82 26.00
N PHE A 113 -15.09 -1.70 26.26
CA PHE A 113 -14.49 -0.44 26.74
C PHE A 113 -15.19 0.09 27.99
N PRO A 114 -15.24 -0.71 29.08
CA PRO A 114 -15.96 -0.31 30.29
C PRO A 114 -15.38 0.99 30.86
N GLY A 115 -16.26 1.94 31.17
CA GLY A 115 -15.89 3.21 31.79
C GLY A 115 -15.31 4.28 30.87
N ARG A 116 -15.10 3.99 29.57
CA ARG A 116 -14.62 5.02 28.60
C ARG A 116 -15.68 6.06 28.29
N VAL A 117 -16.96 5.67 28.33
CA VAL A 117 -18.10 6.58 28.11
C VAL A 117 -19.04 6.52 29.31
N ARG A 118 -19.26 7.66 29.98
CA ARG A 118 -20.09 7.71 31.17
C ARG A 118 -21.61 7.72 30.85
N GLN A 119 -21.98 8.41 29.77
CA GLN A 119 -23.37 8.59 29.34
C GLN A 119 -23.44 8.39 27.83
N PRO A 120 -23.52 7.14 27.33
CA PRO A 120 -23.62 6.88 25.91
C PRO A 120 -24.98 7.36 25.37
N SER A 121 -25.00 7.81 24.11
CA SER A 121 -26.26 7.97 23.38
C SER A 121 -26.88 6.60 23.11
N ALA A 122 -28.20 6.54 22.91
CA ALA A 122 -28.89 5.29 22.59
C ALA A 122 -28.29 4.60 21.35
N ASN A 123 -27.88 5.37 20.34
CA ASN A 123 -27.24 4.84 19.14
C ASN A 123 -25.83 4.26 19.44
N LEU A 124 -25.04 4.94 20.28
CA LEU A 124 -23.72 4.41 20.64
C LEU A 124 -23.85 3.13 21.49
N ASP A 125 -24.83 3.06 22.38
CA ASP A 125 -25.09 1.88 23.20
C ASP A 125 -25.55 0.68 22.35
N ALA A 126 -26.31 0.93 21.29
CA ALA A 126 -26.79 -0.08 20.35
C ALA A 126 -25.76 -0.54 19.32
N MET A 127 -24.61 0.17 19.17
CA MET A 127 -23.61 -0.16 18.17
C MET A 127 -22.92 -1.51 18.47
N THR A 128 -22.92 -2.41 17.50
CA THR A 128 -22.33 -3.76 17.61
C THR A 128 -21.05 -3.92 16.81
N VAL A 129 -20.28 -4.98 17.08
CA VAL A 129 -19.12 -5.40 16.26
C VAL A 129 -19.51 -5.57 14.80
N LYS A 130 -20.69 -6.12 14.52
CA LYS A 130 -21.24 -6.27 13.17
C LYS A 130 -21.40 -4.93 12.46
N ASN A 131 -21.85 -3.90 13.16
CA ASN A 131 -21.96 -2.55 12.57
C ASN A 131 -20.59 -1.97 12.20
N LEU A 132 -19.54 -2.26 12.97
CA LEU A 132 -18.17 -1.90 12.59
C LEU A 132 -17.70 -2.66 11.35
N LEU A 133 -17.91 -3.98 11.29
CA LEU A 133 -17.55 -4.85 10.17
C LEU A 133 -18.24 -4.47 8.86
N THR A 134 -19.51 -4.04 8.94
CA THR A 134 -20.31 -3.65 7.77
C THR A 134 -20.21 -2.18 7.40
N GLN A 135 -19.41 -1.38 8.14
CA GLN A 135 -19.30 0.07 7.93
C GLN A 135 -20.64 0.81 8.14
N THR A 136 -21.45 0.33 9.07
CA THR A 136 -22.78 0.89 9.38
C THR A 136 -22.88 1.33 10.84
N SER A 137 -21.82 1.94 11.36
CA SER A 137 -21.70 2.35 12.77
C SER A 137 -22.66 3.47 13.21
N GLY A 138 -23.37 4.11 12.27
CA GLY A 138 -24.27 5.21 12.56
C GLY A 138 -23.61 6.60 12.63
N HIS A 139 -22.31 6.70 12.32
CA HIS A 139 -21.65 7.99 12.12
C HIS A 139 -22.07 8.59 10.78
N GLU A 140 -22.35 9.89 10.76
CA GLU A 140 -22.76 10.61 9.54
C GLU A 140 -21.63 10.68 8.49
N ARG A 141 -20.38 10.76 8.95
CA ARG A 141 -19.21 10.88 8.08
C ARG A 141 -18.12 9.89 8.44
N GLY A 142 -17.45 9.39 7.41
CA GLY A 142 -16.29 8.53 7.58
C GLY A 142 -15.07 9.31 8.07
N ILE A 143 -14.24 8.66 8.88
CA ILE A 143 -12.98 9.19 9.37
C ILE A 143 -11.86 8.47 8.63
N SER A 144 -11.02 9.23 7.91
CA SER A 144 -9.82 8.71 7.26
C SER A 144 -8.77 8.30 8.30
N GLY A 145 -8.04 7.21 8.03
CA GLY A 145 -6.93 6.81 8.90
C GLY A 145 -5.81 7.85 8.96
N SER A 146 -5.62 8.67 7.92
CA SER A 146 -4.65 9.78 7.93
C SER A 146 -5.01 10.88 8.92
N ALA A 147 -6.31 11.12 9.15
CA ALA A 147 -6.75 12.18 10.07
C ALA A 147 -6.32 11.93 11.53
N TRP A 148 -6.11 10.68 11.93
CA TRP A 148 -5.73 10.34 13.30
C TRP A 148 -4.21 10.15 13.49
N ARG A 149 -3.44 9.99 12.43
CA ARG A 149 -1.98 9.81 12.54
C ARG A 149 -1.26 10.87 13.38
N PRO A 150 -1.61 12.18 13.30
CA PRO A 150 -0.99 13.20 14.13
C PRO A 150 -1.38 13.15 15.60
N ILE A 151 -2.42 12.37 15.96
CA ILE A 151 -2.95 12.32 17.34
C ILE A 151 -2.12 11.32 18.12
N ALA A 152 -1.40 11.80 19.13
CA ALA A 152 -0.56 10.98 20.01
C ALA A 152 -1.32 10.42 21.23
N THR A 153 -2.57 10.84 21.43
CA THR A 153 -3.46 10.38 22.51
C THR A 153 -4.30 9.19 22.08
N SER A 154 -5.19 8.69 22.94
CA SER A 154 -6.04 7.53 22.66
C SER A 154 -6.96 7.74 21.46
N TRP A 155 -6.81 6.94 20.42
CA TRP A 155 -7.74 6.94 19.28
C TRP A 155 -9.08 6.28 19.64
N VAL A 156 -9.12 5.43 20.66
CA VAL A 156 -10.38 4.88 21.22
C VAL A 156 -11.22 6.01 21.78
N ASP A 157 -10.60 6.92 22.55
CA ASP A 157 -11.30 8.08 23.09
C ASP A 157 -11.74 9.05 21.99
N GLU A 158 -10.92 9.23 20.95
CA GLU A 158 -11.32 10.04 19.78
C GLU A 158 -12.51 9.46 19.03
N PHE A 159 -12.59 8.13 18.89
CA PHE A 159 -13.75 7.47 18.30
C PHE A 159 -15.04 7.77 19.09
N PHE A 160 -15.00 7.66 20.41
CA PHE A 160 -16.17 7.89 21.25
C PHE A 160 -16.59 9.37 21.38
N LYS A 161 -15.72 10.31 20.98
CA LYS A 161 -16.09 11.74 20.91
C LYS A 161 -16.92 12.07 19.67
N VAL A 162 -16.86 11.23 18.63
CA VAL A 162 -17.63 11.48 17.40
C VAL A 162 -19.09 11.09 17.62
N PRO A 163 -20.05 12.00 17.37
CA PRO A 163 -21.47 11.71 17.58
C PRO A 163 -21.97 10.59 16.65
N VAL A 164 -22.71 9.63 17.22
CA VAL A 164 -23.44 8.60 16.47
C VAL A 164 -24.85 9.11 16.22
N THR A 165 -25.08 9.75 15.07
CA THR A 165 -26.29 10.51 14.77
C THR A 165 -27.40 9.66 14.14
N HIS A 166 -27.05 8.51 13.58
CA HIS A 166 -27.98 7.57 12.96
C HIS A 166 -28.04 6.27 13.75
N GLU A 167 -29.15 5.56 13.64
CA GLU A 167 -29.28 4.21 14.18
C GLU A 167 -28.23 3.29 13.51
N PRO A 168 -27.41 2.57 14.28
CA PRO A 168 -26.44 1.62 13.71
C PRO A 168 -27.13 0.56 12.85
N GLY A 169 -26.53 0.30 11.68
CA GLY A 169 -27.11 -0.61 10.68
C GLY A 169 -27.97 0.06 9.61
N THR A 170 -28.26 1.37 9.70
CA THR A 170 -29.16 2.07 8.76
C THR A 170 -28.44 2.91 7.70
N LEU A 171 -27.20 3.34 7.97
CA LEU A 171 -26.41 4.16 7.07
C LEU A 171 -25.04 3.53 6.82
N PHE A 172 -24.68 3.30 5.55
CA PHE A 172 -23.32 2.92 5.18
C PHE A 172 -22.42 4.16 5.16
N THR A 173 -21.39 4.13 5.99
CA THR A 173 -20.39 5.21 6.06
C THR A 173 -18.99 4.61 6.12
N TYR A 174 -18.29 4.63 4.98
CA TYR A 174 -16.93 4.06 4.92
C TYR A 174 -15.98 4.83 5.82
N SER A 175 -15.39 4.15 6.81
CA SER A 175 -14.58 4.77 7.86
C SER A 175 -13.40 3.87 8.27
N SER A 176 -12.20 4.44 8.34
CA SER A 176 -11.05 3.74 8.92
C SER A 176 -11.14 3.65 10.45
N ALA A 177 -11.90 4.55 11.08
CA ALA A 177 -12.09 4.52 12.53
C ALA A 177 -12.87 3.29 13.00
N THR A 178 -13.86 2.81 12.23
CA THR A 178 -14.58 1.56 12.54
C THR A 178 -13.63 0.36 12.51
N SER A 179 -12.74 0.31 11.53
CA SER A 179 -11.75 -0.76 11.42
C SER A 179 -10.69 -0.70 12.52
N PHE A 180 -10.32 0.52 12.94
CA PHE A 180 -9.47 0.70 14.12
C PHE A 180 -10.15 0.15 15.39
N MET A 181 -11.45 0.43 15.59
CA MET A 181 -12.17 -0.11 16.74
C MET A 181 -12.24 -1.64 16.74
N LEU A 182 -12.30 -2.30 15.58
CA LEU A 182 -12.18 -3.75 15.49
C LEU A 182 -10.80 -4.23 15.97
N SER A 183 -9.72 -3.57 15.56
CA SER A 183 -8.38 -3.84 16.07
C SER A 183 -8.26 -3.61 17.58
N ALA A 184 -8.85 -2.52 18.06
CA ALA A 184 -8.91 -2.21 19.51
C ALA A 184 -9.69 -3.27 20.29
N ILE A 185 -10.78 -3.81 19.76
CA ILE A 185 -11.54 -4.89 20.39
C ILE A 185 -10.68 -6.15 20.51
N VAL A 186 -9.95 -6.54 19.45
CA VAL A 186 -9.01 -7.68 19.55
C VAL A 186 -7.99 -7.44 20.65
N ASN A 187 -7.41 -6.24 20.73
CA ASN A 187 -6.47 -5.90 21.82
C ASN A 187 -7.11 -6.02 23.20
N GLN A 188 -8.36 -5.57 23.38
CA GLN A 188 -9.07 -5.67 24.67
C GLN A 188 -9.35 -7.12 25.09
N VAL A 189 -9.72 -8.00 24.16
CA VAL A 189 -10.09 -9.38 24.49
C VAL A 189 -8.89 -10.35 24.54
N THR A 190 -7.74 -9.96 24.02
CA THR A 190 -6.54 -10.81 23.95
C THR A 190 -5.35 -10.27 24.74
N GLY A 191 -5.25 -8.96 24.92
CA GLY A 191 -4.07 -8.28 25.44
C GLY A 191 -2.94 -8.14 24.40
N GLU A 192 -3.15 -8.62 23.17
CA GLU A 192 -2.18 -8.61 22.07
C GLU A 192 -2.52 -7.50 21.06
N SER A 193 -1.52 -6.96 20.34
CA SER A 193 -1.81 -6.18 19.14
C SER A 193 -2.48 -7.08 18.09
N LEU A 194 -3.24 -6.50 17.15
CA LEU A 194 -3.88 -7.31 16.09
C LEU A 194 -2.83 -8.06 15.26
N HIS A 195 -1.68 -7.44 14.98
CA HIS A 195 -0.55 -8.08 14.31
C HIS A 195 -0.05 -9.30 15.09
N ASP A 196 0.25 -9.16 16.37
CA ASP A 196 0.79 -10.24 17.20
C ASP A 196 -0.24 -11.35 17.42
N TYR A 197 -1.51 -11.00 17.55
CA TYR A 197 -2.62 -11.95 17.61
C TYR A 197 -2.74 -12.79 16.34
N MET A 198 -2.62 -12.15 15.17
CA MET A 198 -2.72 -12.84 13.87
C MET A 198 -1.46 -13.63 13.53
N LYS A 199 -0.31 -13.25 14.08
CA LYS A 199 0.96 -13.88 13.70
C LYS A 199 0.94 -15.40 13.82
N PRO A 200 0.70 -16.03 14.98
CA PRO A 200 0.68 -17.50 15.11
C PRO A 200 -0.58 -18.15 14.50
N ARG A 201 -1.65 -17.40 14.25
CA ARG A 201 -2.96 -17.90 13.83
C ARG A 201 -3.21 -17.84 12.33
N PHE A 202 -2.59 -16.86 11.66
CA PHE A 202 -2.77 -16.61 10.24
C PHE A 202 -1.44 -16.45 9.49
N PHE A 203 -0.56 -15.55 9.95
CA PHE A 203 0.66 -15.25 9.22
C PHE A 203 1.64 -16.44 9.20
N ASP A 204 1.99 -17.01 10.35
CA ASP A 204 2.92 -18.14 10.43
C ASP A 204 2.38 -19.40 9.69
N PRO A 205 1.10 -19.80 9.81
CA PRO A 205 0.54 -20.91 9.04
C PRO A 205 0.62 -20.73 7.52
N LEU A 206 0.56 -19.48 7.03
CA LEU A 206 0.67 -19.16 5.61
C LEU A 206 2.13 -18.88 5.17
N GLY A 207 3.11 -18.97 6.08
CA GLY A 207 4.49 -18.60 5.80
C GLY A 207 4.66 -17.11 5.49
N ILE A 208 3.78 -16.25 6.01
CA ILE A 208 3.86 -14.78 5.89
C ILE A 208 4.81 -14.28 6.98
N THR A 209 6.05 -13.96 6.59
CA THR A 209 7.09 -13.49 7.52
C THR A 209 7.43 -12.01 7.36
N THR A 210 6.90 -11.38 6.33
CA THR A 210 7.23 -10.00 5.93
C THR A 210 6.23 -8.97 6.40
N ALA A 211 5.05 -9.40 6.89
CA ALA A 211 4.00 -8.50 7.33
C ALA A 211 4.49 -7.52 8.40
N ARG A 212 4.36 -6.23 8.12
CA ARG A 212 4.65 -5.13 9.05
C ARG A 212 3.40 -4.29 9.19
N TRP A 213 3.01 -3.99 10.41
CA TRP A 213 1.81 -3.20 10.67
C TRP A 213 2.15 -1.99 11.54
N ASP A 214 1.75 -0.79 11.10
CA ASP A 214 1.90 0.42 11.90
C ASP A 214 1.30 0.22 13.28
N VAL A 215 1.84 0.92 14.27
CA VAL A 215 1.35 0.89 15.64
C VAL A 215 0.90 2.29 16.04
N GLY A 216 -0.34 2.40 16.48
CA GLY A 216 -0.93 3.62 17.02
C GLY A 216 -0.76 3.72 18.54
N PRO A 217 -1.37 4.74 19.16
CA PRO A 217 -1.43 4.84 20.61
C PRO A 217 -1.99 3.58 21.26
N GLU A 218 -1.64 3.36 22.53
CA GLU A 218 -2.08 2.21 23.32
C GLU A 218 -1.63 0.84 22.75
N ASN A 219 -0.60 0.83 21.88
CA ASN A 219 -0.09 -0.37 21.19
C ASN A 219 -1.16 -1.07 20.32
N ILE A 220 -2.04 -0.29 19.70
CA ILE A 220 -3.12 -0.79 18.85
C ILE A 220 -2.75 -0.53 17.39
N ASN A 221 -2.84 -1.55 16.53
CA ASN A 221 -2.65 -1.36 15.09
C ASN A 221 -3.83 -0.56 14.50
N PRO A 222 -3.60 0.31 13.50
CA PRO A 222 -4.65 1.13 12.89
C PRO A 222 -5.87 0.38 12.35
N GLY A 223 -5.74 -0.90 11.99
CA GLY A 223 -6.82 -1.77 11.51
C GLY A 223 -7.44 -1.36 10.17
N GLY A 224 -7.55 -0.07 9.90
CA GLY A 224 -8.10 0.47 8.65
C GLY A 224 -7.05 0.70 7.56
N ASN A 225 -5.77 0.64 7.91
CA ASN A 225 -4.59 0.84 7.07
C ASN A 225 -3.32 0.41 7.81
N GLY A 226 -2.15 0.70 7.26
CA GLY A 226 -0.85 0.56 7.93
C GLY A 226 -0.23 -0.83 7.86
N LEU A 227 -0.88 -1.81 7.22
CA LEU A 227 -0.25 -3.08 6.91
C LEU A 227 0.55 -2.96 5.62
N SER A 228 1.80 -3.42 5.66
CA SER A 228 2.66 -3.62 4.51
C SER A 228 3.06 -5.09 4.43
N THR A 229 2.98 -5.68 3.23
CA THR A 229 3.38 -7.06 2.99
C THR A 229 3.77 -7.26 1.52
N THR A 230 4.39 -8.37 1.18
CA THR A 230 4.74 -8.67 -0.22
C THR A 230 3.48 -8.92 -1.06
N THR A 231 3.61 -8.80 -2.38
CA THR A 231 2.51 -9.11 -3.32
C THR A 231 2.06 -10.57 -3.19
N SER A 232 3.02 -11.49 -2.99
CA SER A 232 2.71 -12.90 -2.78
C SER A 232 1.94 -13.16 -1.48
N ASP A 233 2.27 -12.46 -0.40
CA ASP A 233 1.54 -12.58 0.86
C ASP A 233 0.13 -11.97 0.77
N PHE A 234 -0.03 -10.90 -0.01
CA PHE A 234 -1.35 -10.35 -0.31
C PHE A 234 -2.18 -11.31 -1.17
N LEU A 235 -1.56 -12.04 -2.10
CA LEU A 235 -2.20 -13.11 -2.87
C LEU A 235 -2.68 -14.26 -1.96
N LYS A 236 -1.90 -14.64 -0.95
CA LYS A 236 -2.28 -15.71 0.01
C LYS A 236 -3.58 -15.38 0.75
N LEU A 237 -3.84 -14.12 1.09
CA LEU A 237 -5.14 -13.72 1.66
C LEU A 237 -6.28 -14.11 0.72
N GLY A 238 -6.18 -13.74 -0.55
CA GLY A 238 -7.21 -14.07 -1.55
C GLY A 238 -7.39 -15.57 -1.74
N LEU A 239 -6.29 -16.33 -1.80
CA LEU A 239 -6.31 -17.79 -1.96
C LEU A 239 -6.98 -18.51 -0.77
N VAL A 240 -6.73 -18.05 0.48
CA VAL A 240 -7.42 -18.59 1.67
C VAL A 240 -8.92 -18.35 1.59
N TYR A 241 -9.37 -17.17 1.21
CA TYR A 241 -10.79 -16.89 1.06
C TYR A 241 -11.42 -17.66 -0.11
N LEU A 242 -10.71 -17.80 -1.24
CA LEU A 242 -11.14 -18.63 -2.37
C LEU A 242 -11.33 -20.08 -1.97
N ALA A 243 -10.41 -20.63 -1.16
CA ALA A 243 -10.46 -22.01 -0.65
C ALA A 243 -11.43 -22.19 0.55
N GLY A 244 -12.26 -21.19 0.86
CA GLY A 244 -13.22 -21.28 1.97
C GLY A 244 -12.58 -21.39 3.35
N GLY A 245 -11.41 -20.78 3.54
CA GLY A 245 -10.70 -20.71 4.82
C GLY A 245 -9.58 -21.75 4.98
N GLU A 246 -9.32 -22.56 3.97
CA GLU A 246 -8.25 -23.56 3.99
C GLU A 246 -6.95 -23.04 3.39
N TRP A 247 -5.82 -23.51 3.94
CA TRP A 247 -4.49 -23.30 3.39
C TRP A 247 -3.75 -24.63 3.36
N LYS A 248 -3.40 -25.13 2.15
CA LYS A 248 -2.71 -26.42 1.95
C LYS A 248 -3.38 -27.58 2.71
N GLY A 249 -4.73 -27.62 2.66
CA GLY A 249 -5.55 -28.66 3.30
C GLY A 249 -5.70 -28.49 4.82
N ARG A 250 -5.28 -27.39 5.40
CA ARG A 250 -5.46 -27.07 6.83
C ARG A 250 -6.40 -25.90 7.00
N PRO A 251 -7.40 -25.97 7.90
CA PRO A 251 -8.27 -24.84 8.19
C PRO A 251 -7.49 -23.74 8.93
N VAL A 252 -7.52 -22.52 8.44
CA VAL A 252 -6.97 -21.32 9.07
C VAL A 252 -8.04 -20.27 9.37
N LEU A 253 -9.18 -20.37 8.66
CA LEU A 253 -10.43 -19.66 8.95
C LEU A 253 -11.60 -20.64 8.87
N SER A 254 -12.70 -20.32 9.55
CA SER A 254 -13.89 -21.12 9.36
C SER A 254 -14.54 -20.82 8.00
N ARG A 255 -15.14 -21.82 7.39
CA ARG A 255 -15.89 -21.68 6.13
C ARG A 255 -17.08 -20.72 6.30
N GLU A 256 -17.75 -20.79 7.44
CA GLU A 256 -18.85 -19.90 7.80
C GLU A 256 -18.40 -18.45 7.81
N TRP A 257 -17.20 -18.17 8.35
CA TRP A 257 -16.65 -16.82 8.36
C TRP A 257 -16.36 -16.33 6.95
N THR A 258 -15.65 -17.11 6.13
CA THR A 258 -15.30 -16.69 4.75
C THR A 258 -16.54 -16.40 3.93
N GLN A 259 -17.57 -17.24 4.04
CA GLN A 259 -18.87 -17.02 3.39
C GLN A 259 -19.59 -15.78 3.93
N ALA A 260 -19.60 -15.58 5.25
CA ALA A 260 -20.24 -14.42 5.86
C ALA A 260 -19.53 -13.11 5.48
N ALA A 261 -18.20 -13.12 5.46
CA ALA A 261 -17.40 -11.94 5.17
C ALA A 261 -17.50 -11.47 3.70
N THR A 262 -17.63 -12.41 2.77
CA THR A 262 -17.68 -12.14 1.32
C THR A 262 -19.12 -12.10 0.76
N ALA A 263 -20.14 -12.29 1.61
CA ALA A 263 -21.53 -12.11 1.22
C ALA A 263 -21.92 -10.63 1.31
N PRO A 264 -22.69 -10.09 0.34
CA PRO A 264 -23.17 -8.72 0.38
C PRO A 264 -24.09 -8.51 1.61
N LYS A 265 -23.86 -7.44 2.36
CA LYS A 265 -24.62 -7.11 3.57
C LYS A 265 -25.45 -5.84 3.37
N PHE A 266 -24.80 -4.72 3.16
CA PHE A 266 -25.47 -3.43 3.04
C PHE A 266 -25.36 -2.93 1.60
N HIS A 267 -26.49 -2.49 1.02
CA HIS A 267 -26.60 -2.06 -0.39
C HIS A 267 -26.06 -3.04 -1.45
N GLY A 268 -25.83 -4.30 -1.08
CA GLY A 268 -25.46 -5.38 -2.01
C GLY A 268 -24.01 -5.41 -2.49
N ASN A 269 -23.15 -4.48 -2.08
CA ASN A 269 -21.78 -4.38 -2.57
C ASN A 269 -20.67 -4.35 -1.51
N HIS A 270 -21.01 -4.57 -0.23
CA HIS A 270 -20.03 -4.63 0.86
C HIS A 270 -20.36 -5.74 1.85
N GLY A 271 -19.38 -6.59 2.16
CA GLY A 271 -19.44 -7.64 3.18
C GLY A 271 -18.80 -7.19 4.49
N TYR A 272 -18.07 -8.08 5.17
CA TYR A 272 -17.25 -7.72 6.33
C TYR A 272 -15.87 -7.27 5.86
N HIS A 273 -15.73 -5.99 5.53
CA HIS A 273 -14.53 -5.37 4.97
C HIS A 273 -14.04 -6.00 3.66
N TRP A 274 -14.94 -6.57 2.87
CA TRP A 274 -14.74 -6.99 1.49
C TRP A 274 -15.72 -6.25 0.60
N TRP A 275 -15.26 -5.74 -0.54
CA TRP A 275 -16.13 -5.27 -1.62
C TRP A 275 -16.68 -6.47 -2.37
N VAL A 276 -17.93 -6.41 -2.80
CA VAL A 276 -18.61 -7.52 -3.49
C VAL A 276 -19.18 -7.04 -4.80
N TRP A 277 -18.84 -7.74 -5.85
CA TRP A 277 -19.25 -7.42 -7.22
C TRP A 277 -20.07 -8.58 -7.77
N PRO A 278 -21.36 -8.34 -8.15
CA PRO A 278 -22.22 -9.44 -8.55
C PRO A 278 -21.94 -9.94 -9.99
N ASN A 279 -21.31 -9.10 -10.83
CA ASN A 279 -21.15 -9.43 -12.25
C ASN A 279 -19.86 -8.81 -12.86
N PRO A 280 -18.80 -9.61 -13.09
CA PRO A 280 -18.66 -11.01 -12.71
C PRO A 280 -18.67 -11.16 -11.18
N LEU A 281 -19.11 -12.34 -10.67
CA LEU A 281 -19.04 -12.57 -9.23
C LEU A 281 -17.59 -12.51 -8.76
N CYS A 282 -17.32 -11.49 -7.98
CA CYS A 282 -16.00 -11.22 -7.43
C CYS A 282 -16.18 -10.59 -6.05
N TYR A 283 -15.25 -10.82 -5.16
CA TYR A 283 -15.07 -9.97 -4.00
C TYR A 283 -13.62 -9.49 -3.94
N SER A 284 -13.41 -8.30 -3.39
CA SER A 284 -12.07 -7.71 -3.40
C SER A 284 -11.72 -6.99 -2.11
N ALA A 285 -10.42 -7.05 -1.76
CA ALA A 285 -9.80 -6.17 -0.79
C ALA A 285 -9.19 -4.98 -1.55
N ASP A 286 -9.71 -3.77 -1.27
CA ASP A 286 -9.35 -2.58 -2.01
C ASP A 286 -8.57 -1.59 -1.15
N GLY A 287 -7.42 -1.16 -1.64
CA GLY A 287 -6.59 -0.11 -1.05
C GLY A 287 -6.40 1.08 -1.99
N LYS A 288 -6.14 2.26 -1.40
CA LYS A 288 -5.82 3.48 -2.15
C LYS A 288 -4.67 3.24 -3.12
N PHE A 289 -4.64 4.02 -4.19
CA PHE A 289 -3.61 4.02 -5.21
C PHE A 289 -3.48 2.72 -6.01
N GLY A 290 -4.48 1.79 -5.93
CA GLY A 290 -4.53 0.58 -6.76
C GLY A 290 -4.00 -0.69 -6.10
N GLN A 291 -4.05 -0.78 -4.78
CA GLN A 291 -3.74 -2.00 -4.03
C GLN A 291 -4.99 -2.89 -4.02
N PHE A 292 -5.08 -3.88 -4.91
CA PHE A 292 -6.26 -4.72 -5.05
C PHE A 292 -5.94 -6.22 -4.95
N CYS A 293 -6.82 -6.96 -4.26
CA CYS A 293 -6.85 -8.41 -4.30
C CYS A 293 -8.26 -8.83 -4.74
N PHE A 294 -8.40 -9.16 -6.02
CA PHE A 294 -9.63 -9.65 -6.61
C PHE A 294 -9.70 -11.16 -6.52
N VAL A 295 -10.80 -11.68 -5.98
CA VAL A 295 -11.08 -13.12 -5.89
C VAL A 295 -12.27 -13.44 -6.77
N PHE A 296 -12.12 -14.38 -7.72
CA PHE A 296 -13.12 -14.80 -8.68
C PHE A 296 -13.48 -16.27 -8.45
N PRO A 297 -14.46 -16.58 -7.57
CA PRO A 297 -14.78 -17.97 -7.23
C PRO A 297 -15.20 -18.81 -8.43
N GLY A 298 -15.95 -18.23 -9.37
CA GLY A 298 -16.41 -18.95 -10.57
C GLY A 298 -15.30 -19.27 -11.58
N LEU A 299 -14.11 -18.68 -11.45
CA LEU A 299 -12.94 -18.92 -12.29
C LEU A 299 -11.83 -19.68 -11.55
N ASP A 300 -12.03 -19.92 -10.25
CA ASP A 300 -10.99 -20.43 -9.33
C ASP A 300 -9.68 -19.64 -9.46
N ALA A 301 -9.80 -18.30 -9.44
CA ALA A 301 -8.70 -17.38 -9.72
C ALA A 301 -8.62 -16.22 -8.72
N VAL A 302 -7.39 -15.76 -8.47
CA VAL A 302 -7.09 -14.56 -7.69
C VAL A 302 -6.14 -13.68 -8.50
N LEU A 303 -6.48 -12.40 -8.66
CA LEU A 303 -5.64 -11.38 -9.27
C LEU A 303 -5.28 -10.32 -8.22
N VAL A 304 -4.00 -10.12 -8.00
CA VAL A 304 -3.50 -9.07 -7.09
C VAL A 304 -2.73 -8.02 -7.87
N THR A 305 -2.91 -6.76 -7.49
CA THR A 305 -2.09 -5.64 -7.97
C THR A 305 -1.60 -4.79 -6.82
N THR A 306 -0.39 -4.24 -6.96
CA THR A 306 0.05 -3.03 -6.27
C THR A 306 0.34 -1.96 -7.32
N ALA A 307 0.11 -0.69 -6.99
CA ALA A 307 0.15 0.38 -7.99
C ALA A 307 0.36 1.76 -7.37
N GLY A 308 0.77 2.71 -8.21
CA GLY A 308 0.86 4.12 -7.89
C GLY A 308 -0.08 4.96 -8.78
N VAL A 309 -1.41 4.76 -8.67
CA VAL A 309 -2.42 5.47 -9.49
C VAL A 309 -3.19 6.52 -8.69
N PRO A 310 -3.76 7.56 -9.33
CA PRO A 310 -4.53 8.61 -8.66
C PRO A 310 -5.67 8.07 -7.77
N ASP A 311 -5.82 8.64 -6.55
CA ASP A 311 -6.85 8.27 -5.58
C ASP A 311 -8.17 9.00 -5.88
N ASN A 312 -8.88 8.54 -6.91
CA ASN A 312 -10.20 9.04 -7.26
C ASN A 312 -11.11 7.89 -7.76
N LEU A 313 -12.42 8.14 -7.75
CA LEU A 313 -13.41 7.13 -8.12
C LEU A 313 -13.26 6.66 -9.58
N GLU A 314 -13.00 7.59 -10.50
CA GLU A 314 -12.85 7.27 -11.92
C GLU A 314 -11.70 6.28 -12.17
N THR A 315 -10.53 6.55 -11.58
CA THR A 315 -9.36 5.66 -11.69
C THR A 315 -9.63 4.29 -11.09
N ARG A 316 -10.27 4.24 -9.91
CA ARG A 316 -10.64 2.99 -9.25
C ARG A 316 -11.60 2.18 -10.12
N GLU A 317 -12.69 2.79 -10.59
CA GLU A 317 -13.67 2.13 -11.46
C GLU A 317 -13.05 1.65 -12.78
N LYS A 318 -12.13 2.43 -13.36
CA LYS A 318 -11.38 2.06 -14.56
C LYS A 318 -10.51 0.83 -14.33
N MET A 319 -9.75 0.76 -13.23
CA MET A 319 -8.96 -0.42 -12.89
C MET A 319 -9.82 -1.66 -12.70
N HIS A 320 -10.94 -1.54 -11.98
CA HIS A 320 -11.92 -2.64 -11.84
C HIS A 320 -12.47 -3.09 -13.18
N ALA A 321 -12.90 -2.15 -14.04
CA ALA A 321 -13.45 -2.46 -15.34
C ALA A 321 -12.44 -3.18 -16.26
N ILE A 322 -11.17 -2.77 -16.23
CA ILE A 322 -10.10 -3.45 -16.99
C ILE A 322 -9.86 -4.86 -16.42
N ALA A 323 -9.74 -5.01 -15.09
CA ALA A 323 -9.58 -6.33 -14.46
C ALA A 323 -10.75 -7.26 -14.83
N PHE A 324 -11.99 -6.80 -14.71
CA PHE A 324 -13.19 -7.59 -15.03
C PHE A 324 -13.32 -7.91 -16.52
N LYS A 325 -12.94 -6.99 -17.41
CA LYS A 325 -12.91 -7.20 -18.87
C LYS A 325 -11.93 -8.30 -19.26
N HIS A 326 -10.77 -8.34 -18.61
CA HIS A 326 -9.69 -9.23 -19.01
C HIS A 326 -9.70 -10.57 -18.28
N ILE A 327 -10.14 -10.65 -17.01
CA ILE A 327 -10.09 -11.88 -16.24
C ILE A 327 -10.83 -13.05 -16.90
N VAL A 328 -11.98 -12.80 -17.52
CA VAL A 328 -12.75 -13.83 -18.22
C VAL A 328 -12.06 -14.34 -19.49
N LYS A 329 -11.15 -13.55 -20.06
CA LYS A 329 -10.33 -13.91 -21.21
C LYS A 329 -9.03 -14.59 -20.75
N MET A 330 -8.43 -14.12 -19.66
CA MET A 330 -7.27 -14.73 -19.05
C MET A 330 -7.57 -16.15 -18.53
N CYS A 331 -8.81 -16.37 -18.06
CA CYS A 331 -9.26 -17.65 -17.48
C CYS A 331 -10.44 -18.22 -18.25
N PRO A 332 -10.32 -18.54 -19.55
CA PRO A 332 -11.44 -19.05 -20.34
C PRO A 332 -11.87 -20.45 -19.85
N PRO A 333 -13.13 -20.86 -20.12
CA PRO A 333 -13.64 -22.17 -19.74
C PRO A 333 -13.14 -23.32 -20.63
N VAL A 334 -12.28 -23.01 -21.60
CA VAL A 334 -11.72 -23.99 -22.57
C VAL A 334 -10.22 -24.16 -22.34
N SER A 335 -9.67 -25.27 -22.81
CA SER A 335 -8.22 -25.50 -22.78
C SER A 335 -7.51 -24.43 -23.60
N VAL A 336 -6.44 -23.88 -23.03
CA VAL A 336 -5.55 -22.93 -23.69
C VAL A 336 -4.32 -23.69 -24.22
N ALA A 337 -3.96 -23.45 -25.46
CA ALA A 337 -2.75 -24.01 -26.02
C ALA A 337 -1.54 -23.29 -25.45
N ASP A 338 -0.39 -23.98 -25.38
CA ASP A 338 0.89 -23.31 -25.16
C ASP A 338 1.12 -22.33 -26.32
N SER A 339 1.34 -21.07 -25.99
CA SER A 339 1.65 -20.03 -26.97
C SER A 339 3.03 -19.45 -26.65
N GLU A 340 3.83 -19.23 -27.71
CA GLU A 340 5.05 -18.42 -27.61
C GLU A 340 4.65 -16.93 -27.42
N SER A 341 3.89 -16.67 -26.35
CA SER A 341 3.45 -15.31 -26.07
C SER A 341 4.66 -14.45 -25.63
N GLY A 342 4.67 -13.19 -25.99
CA GLY A 342 5.67 -12.24 -25.54
C GLY A 342 5.58 -11.90 -24.03
N LEU A 343 4.79 -12.64 -23.23
CA LEU A 343 4.55 -12.34 -21.83
C LEU A 343 5.84 -12.36 -21.00
N ALA A 344 6.69 -13.37 -21.18
CA ALA A 344 7.95 -13.47 -20.45
C ALA A 344 8.89 -12.29 -20.76
N GLU A 345 9.00 -11.90 -22.03
CA GLU A 345 9.77 -10.74 -22.46
C GLU A 345 9.16 -9.43 -21.90
N ARG A 346 7.83 -9.30 -21.95
CA ARG A 346 7.10 -8.15 -21.41
C ARG A 346 7.36 -7.99 -19.93
N VAL A 347 7.19 -9.06 -19.14
CA VAL A 347 7.41 -9.06 -17.68
C VAL A 347 8.86 -8.73 -17.34
N HIS A 348 9.82 -9.27 -18.09
CA HIS A 348 11.23 -8.97 -17.88
C HIS A 348 11.58 -7.47 -18.04
N ASN A 349 10.87 -6.77 -18.90
CA ASN A 349 11.13 -5.37 -19.24
C ASN A 349 10.26 -4.36 -18.44
N LEU A 350 9.49 -4.81 -17.46
CA LEU A 350 8.64 -3.93 -16.65
C LEU A 350 9.47 -2.95 -15.79
N ARG A 351 9.17 -1.66 -15.89
CA ARG A 351 9.84 -0.63 -15.08
C ARG A 351 9.00 0.63 -14.94
N VAL A 352 8.99 1.24 -13.77
CA VAL A 352 8.40 2.56 -13.50
C VAL A 352 9.42 3.68 -13.66
N LEU A 353 10.72 3.38 -13.46
CA LEU A 353 11.79 4.35 -13.61
C LEU A 353 12.54 4.12 -14.94
N PRO A 354 12.65 5.16 -15.80
CA PRO A 354 13.44 5.07 -17.01
C PRO A 354 14.94 5.03 -16.69
N PRO A 355 15.80 4.60 -17.62
CA PRO A 355 17.25 4.78 -17.50
C PRO A 355 17.59 6.25 -17.24
N LEU A 356 18.55 6.49 -16.36
CA LEU A 356 19.08 7.84 -16.16
C LEU A 356 19.84 8.29 -17.40
N LEU A 357 19.60 9.54 -17.80
CA LEU A 357 20.34 10.19 -18.88
C LEU A 357 21.28 11.22 -18.26
N PRO A 358 22.58 10.91 -18.09
CA PRO A 358 23.53 11.78 -17.43
C PRO A 358 23.63 13.14 -18.11
N ARG A 359 23.58 14.19 -17.31
CA ARG A 359 23.89 15.56 -17.73
C ARG A 359 24.71 16.24 -16.66
N SER A 360 25.70 17.01 -17.07
CA SER A 360 26.56 17.77 -16.16
C SER A 360 26.29 19.27 -16.28
N SER A 361 26.64 20.02 -15.24
CA SER A 361 26.67 21.47 -15.24
C SER A 361 27.94 21.95 -14.53
N ALA A 362 28.55 23.00 -15.05
CA ALA A 362 29.66 23.68 -14.40
C ALA A 362 29.27 24.29 -13.03
N LEU A 363 27.97 24.41 -12.77
CA LEU A 363 27.44 24.89 -11.50
C LEU A 363 27.65 23.87 -10.38
N ALA A 364 27.68 22.57 -10.69
CA ALA A 364 27.86 21.51 -9.68
C ALA A 364 29.07 21.76 -8.77
N GLY A 365 30.25 22.09 -9.34
CA GLY A 365 31.45 22.39 -8.56
C GLY A 365 31.37 23.68 -7.74
N LYS A 366 30.49 24.62 -8.12
CA LYS A 366 30.35 25.89 -7.41
C LYS A 366 29.42 25.80 -6.20
N ILE A 367 28.43 24.90 -6.26
CA ILE A 367 27.41 24.76 -5.21
C ILE A 367 27.65 23.55 -4.30
N SER A 368 28.51 22.61 -4.71
CA SER A 368 28.81 21.41 -3.94
C SER A 368 29.30 21.75 -2.52
N GLY A 369 28.61 21.19 -1.51
CA GLY A 369 28.92 21.41 -0.10
C GLY A 369 28.44 22.75 0.47
N ARG A 370 27.88 23.66 -0.34
CA ARG A 370 27.29 24.92 0.17
C ARG A 370 25.97 24.64 0.86
N THR A 371 25.77 25.30 2.00
CA THR A 371 24.48 25.26 2.71
C THR A 371 23.61 26.44 2.24
N PHE A 372 22.34 26.15 1.95
CA PHE A 372 21.33 27.15 1.62
C PHE A 372 20.35 27.23 2.77
N VAL A 373 20.29 28.38 3.46
CA VAL A 373 19.37 28.64 4.57
C VAL A 373 18.00 29.05 4.02
N CYS A 374 16.97 28.31 4.43
CA CYS A 374 15.60 28.49 3.93
C CYS A 374 14.92 29.70 4.61
N ALA A 375 14.18 30.46 3.82
CA ALA A 375 13.20 31.41 4.35
C ALA A 375 12.09 30.64 5.12
N PRO A 376 11.38 31.27 6.07
CA PRO A 376 10.25 30.65 6.75
C PRO A 376 9.28 30.01 5.76
N ASN A 377 8.93 28.74 5.98
CA ASN A 377 8.11 27.96 5.05
C ASN A 377 7.19 27.00 5.82
N ALA A 378 6.16 26.50 5.12
CA ALA A 378 5.13 25.64 5.71
C ALA A 378 5.61 24.25 6.11
N ASP A 379 6.77 23.80 5.62
CA ASP A 379 7.33 22.47 5.90
C ASP A 379 8.41 22.54 7.00
N ALA A 380 8.62 23.70 7.62
CA ALA A 380 9.62 23.95 8.66
C ALA A 380 11.05 23.56 8.24
N VAL A 381 11.35 23.58 6.93
CA VAL A 381 12.69 23.29 6.41
C VAL A 381 13.61 24.46 6.74
N LYS A 382 14.74 24.18 7.38
CA LYS A 382 15.72 25.16 7.86
C LYS A 382 16.85 25.38 6.86
N SER A 383 17.33 24.27 6.26
CA SER A 383 18.43 24.35 5.28
C SER A 383 18.41 23.18 4.31
N ILE A 384 19.03 23.42 3.17
CA ILE A 384 19.20 22.44 2.09
C ILE A 384 20.66 22.47 1.64
N LYS A 385 21.21 21.31 1.27
CA LYS A 385 22.57 21.19 0.76
C LYS A 385 22.65 20.11 -0.32
N LEU A 386 23.45 20.34 -1.35
CA LEU A 386 23.88 19.36 -2.35
C LEU A 386 25.38 19.12 -2.25
N THR A 387 25.80 17.85 -2.21
CA THR A 387 27.21 17.49 -2.23
C THR A 387 27.46 16.52 -3.38
N PHE A 388 28.20 16.96 -4.40
CA PHE A 388 28.54 16.15 -5.57
C PHE A 388 29.88 15.44 -5.35
N ALA A 389 29.91 14.12 -5.42
CA ALA A 389 31.12 13.31 -5.29
C ALA A 389 30.94 11.93 -5.94
N GLY A 390 31.99 11.37 -6.53
CA GLY A 390 32.06 9.96 -6.90
C GLY A 390 30.95 9.44 -7.85
N GLY A 391 30.36 10.32 -8.68
CA GLY A 391 29.28 9.91 -9.59
C GLY A 391 27.88 9.96 -8.96
N SER A 392 27.76 10.51 -7.76
CA SER A 392 26.50 10.76 -7.03
C SER A 392 26.35 12.19 -6.57
N CYS A 393 25.15 12.52 -6.13
CA CYS A 393 24.82 13.76 -5.46
C CYS A 393 24.02 13.48 -4.19
N GLN A 394 24.60 13.73 -3.03
CA GLN A 394 23.86 13.70 -1.78
C GLN A 394 23.02 14.95 -1.64
N PHE A 395 21.73 14.79 -1.48
CA PHE A 395 20.79 15.82 -1.07
C PHE A 395 20.60 15.73 0.43
N GLU A 396 20.83 16.83 1.14
CA GLU A 396 20.54 16.98 2.57
C GLU A 396 19.46 18.04 2.79
N LEU A 397 18.51 17.75 3.66
CA LEU A 397 17.48 18.66 4.13
C LEU A 397 17.42 18.59 5.65
N THR A 398 17.42 19.76 6.31
CA THR A 398 17.25 19.86 7.76
C THR A 398 15.93 20.53 8.09
N ASP A 399 15.11 19.86 8.90
CA ASP A 399 13.82 20.34 9.43
C ASP A 399 13.80 20.25 10.97
N ASP A 400 12.60 20.29 11.59
CA ASP A 400 12.44 20.17 13.04
C ASP A 400 12.73 18.77 13.59
N ARG A 401 12.73 17.73 12.73
CA ARG A 401 13.04 16.35 13.11
C ARG A 401 14.55 16.06 13.04
N GLY A 402 15.32 16.92 12.40
CA GLY A 402 16.77 16.75 12.22
C GLY A 402 17.22 16.86 10.77
N SER A 403 18.35 16.25 10.46
CA SER A 403 18.89 16.20 9.09
C SER A 403 18.55 14.88 8.42
N HIS A 404 18.13 14.97 7.17
CA HIS A 404 17.71 13.87 6.32
C HIS A 404 18.52 13.89 5.03
N ALA A 405 18.98 12.74 4.59
CA ALA A 405 19.78 12.64 3.37
C ALA A 405 19.20 11.62 2.39
N ILE A 406 19.42 11.87 1.09
CA ILE A 406 19.20 10.94 -0.02
C ILE A 406 20.38 11.02 -0.97
N ASP A 407 20.99 9.88 -1.27
CA ASP A 407 22.05 9.78 -2.26
C ASP A 407 21.45 9.54 -3.65
N ASN A 408 21.62 10.51 -4.55
CA ASN A 408 21.10 10.47 -5.90
C ASN A 408 22.20 10.04 -6.87
N GLY A 409 21.99 8.95 -7.60
CA GLY A 409 22.90 8.56 -8.66
C GLY A 409 22.83 9.50 -9.86
N LEU A 410 23.96 9.76 -10.54
CA LEU A 410 24.01 10.68 -11.68
C LEU A 410 24.05 9.94 -13.03
N SER A 411 24.46 8.68 -13.06
CA SER A 411 24.46 7.78 -14.23
C SER A 411 23.61 6.54 -14.02
N ASP A 412 23.54 6.05 -12.78
CA ASP A 412 22.77 4.89 -12.37
C ASP A 412 21.93 5.22 -11.15
N TRP A 413 20.81 4.54 -10.98
CA TRP A 413 19.97 4.67 -9.81
C TRP A 413 20.66 4.09 -8.57
N ILE A 414 20.59 4.77 -7.42
CA ILE A 414 21.16 4.32 -6.14
C ILE A 414 20.03 3.90 -5.21
N GLU A 415 20.13 2.69 -4.66
CA GLU A 415 19.26 2.20 -3.58
C GLU A 415 19.90 2.57 -2.22
N GLY A 416 19.11 3.13 -1.32
CA GLY A 416 19.51 3.53 0.01
C GLY A 416 18.32 3.62 0.96
N GLU A 417 18.54 4.18 2.12
CA GLU A 417 17.52 4.44 3.13
C GLU A 417 17.53 5.93 3.51
N THR A 418 16.36 6.47 3.82
CA THR A 418 16.23 7.85 4.26
C THR A 418 15.25 8.01 5.41
N THR A 419 15.54 8.93 6.32
CA THR A 419 14.61 9.42 7.35
C THR A 419 13.71 10.55 6.83
N MET A 420 13.96 11.04 5.60
CA MET A 420 13.11 12.02 4.95
C MET A 420 11.84 11.36 4.42
N THR A 421 10.69 11.91 4.80
CA THR A 421 9.39 11.44 4.34
C THR A 421 8.69 12.51 3.50
N GLY A 422 7.62 12.12 2.81
CA GLY A 422 6.76 13.06 2.12
C GLY A 422 5.75 13.75 3.04
N HIS A 423 5.47 13.16 4.21
CA HIS A 423 4.44 13.62 5.13
C HIS A 423 3.14 14.03 4.40
N TYR A 424 2.89 15.34 4.19
CA TYR A 424 1.72 15.83 3.46
C TYR A 424 1.60 15.32 2.02
N LEU A 425 2.71 15.01 1.35
CA LEU A 425 2.73 14.42 0.02
C LEU A 425 2.49 12.90 0.04
N HIS A 426 2.73 12.23 1.16
CA HIS A 426 2.60 10.78 1.30
C HIS A 426 1.40 10.40 2.19
N HIS A 427 0.27 11.07 2.02
CA HIS A 427 -0.96 10.73 2.73
C HIS A 427 -0.78 10.72 4.26
N GLU A 428 -0.08 11.70 4.82
CA GLU A 428 0.28 11.81 6.24
C GLU A 428 1.13 10.63 6.76
N TYR A 429 1.75 9.84 5.87
CA TYR A 429 2.61 8.73 6.24
C TYR A 429 4.03 9.23 6.53
N GLN A 430 4.48 9.00 7.75
CA GLN A 430 5.76 9.51 8.25
C GLN A 430 6.49 8.47 9.11
N PRO A 431 6.98 7.37 8.51
CA PRO A 431 7.77 6.38 9.21
C PRO A 431 9.14 6.95 9.61
N GLN A 432 9.83 6.25 10.50
CA GLN A 432 11.16 6.68 10.96
C GLN A 432 12.23 6.57 9.86
N CYS A 433 12.10 5.58 8.97
CA CYS A 433 13.02 5.33 7.88
C CYS A 433 12.27 4.66 6.72
N MET A 434 12.67 4.95 5.49
CA MET A 434 12.11 4.37 4.28
C MET A 434 13.22 3.97 3.31
N PRO A 435 13.14 2.78 2.68
CA PRO A 435 13.98 2.45 1.55
C PRO A 435 13.59 3.29 0.33
N VAL A 436 14.58 3.79 -0.37
CA VAL A 436 14.42 4.68 -1.51
C VAL A 436 15.40 4.32 -2.63
N ILE A 437 14.95 4.38 -3.87
CA ILE A 437 15.84 4.40 -5.04
C ILE A 437 15.81 5.80 -5.62
N ALA A 438 16.99 6.41 -5.78
CA ALA A 438 17.11 7.80 -6.13
C ALA A 438 18.11 8.06 -7.26
N GLY A 439 17.76 9.04 -8.08
CA GLY A 439 18.63 9.53 -9.15
C GLY A 439 18.43 11.01 -9.40
N GLY A 440 19.46 11.65 -9.90
CA GLY A 440 19.45 13.08 -10.18
C GLY A 440 20.16 13.44 -11.48
N ARG A 441 19.75 14.52 -12.10
CA ARG A 441 20.37 15.04 -13.33
C ARG A 441 20.21 16.54 -13.44
N TRP A 442 21.09 17.18 -14.18
CA TRP A 442 20.89 18.55 -14.59
C TRP A 442 19.85 18.61 -15.72
N GLY A 443 18.66 19.12 -15.47
CA GLY A 443 17.62 19.35 -16.47
C GLY A 443 17.98 20.54 -17.37
N GLU A 444 18.47 21.61 -16.74
CA GLU A 444 18.97 22.85 -17.33
C GLU A 444 20.32 23.22 -16.71
N PRO A 445 21.10 24.18 -17.28
CA PRO A 445 22.40 24.56 -16.73
C PRO A 445 22.37 25.00 -15.27
N ASN A 446 21.24 25.55 -14.80
CA ASN A 446 21.03 26.05 -13.45
C ASN A 446 19.92 25.29 -12.68
N ARG A 447 19.43 24.14 -13.19
CA ARG A 447 18.39 23.36 -12.53
C ARG A 447 18.81 21.89 -12.38
N PHE A 448 18.85 21.42 -11.14
CA PHE A 448 19.09 20.03 -10.79
C PHE A 448 17.79 19.35 -10.41
N ASP A 449 17.41 18.29 -11.14
CA ASP A 449 16.20 17.50 -10.94
C ASP A 449 16.55 16.18 -10.27
N MET A 450 15.79 15.78 -9.27
CA MET A 450 15.92 14.54 -8.52
C MET A 450 14.61 13.76 -8.56
N THR A 451 14.71 12.43 -8.62
CA THR A 451 13.57 11.53 -8.50
C THR A 451 13.85 10.51 -7.40
N TRP A 452 12.91 10.36 -6.48
CA TRP A 452 12.99 9.48 -5.32
C TRP A 452 11.82 8.52 -5.31
N GLN A 453 12.05 7.24 -5.65
CA GLN A 453 11.05 6.19 -5.55
C GLN A 453 11.13 5.52 -4.20
N PHE A 454 10.12 5.66 -3.37
CA PHE A 454 10.00 4.98 -2.08
C PHE A 454 9.44 3.58 -2.30
N ILE A 455 10.34 2.60 -2.41
CA ILE A 455 10.10 1.27 -3.02
C ILE A 455 9.23 0.30 -2.20
N GLU A 456 8.74 0.71 -1.03
CA GLU A 456 7.74 -0.04 -0.24
C GLU A 456 6.36 0.64 -0.24
N THR A 457 6.17 1.63 -1.10
CA THR A 457 4.96 2.44 -1.20
C THR A 457 4.66 2.82 -2.64
N ALA A 458 3.48 3.37 -2.88
CA ALA A 458 3.08 3.95 -4.17
C ALA A 458 3.76 5.32 -4.49
N PHE A 459 4.57 5.87 -3.59
CA PHE A 459 5.02 7.25 -3.66
C PHE A 459 6.34 7.41 -4.42
N ARG A 460 6.32 8.31 -5.40
CA ARG A 460 7.51 8.75 -6.14
C ARG A 460 7.57 10.27 -6.14
N ASP A 461 8.55 10.83 -5.47
CA ASP A 461 8.78 12.25 -5.45
C ASP A 461 9.65 12.70 -6.62
N THR A 462 9.32 13.86 -7.14
CA THR A 462 10.21 14.64 -8.01
C THR A 462 10.53 15.94 -7.30
N ALA A 463 11.81 16.19 -7.10
CA ALA A 463 12.30 17.39 -6.48
C ALA A 463 13.21 18.15 -7.46
N SER A 464 13.16 19.47 -7.48
CA SER A 464 14.05 20.27 -8.30
C SER A 464 14.62 21.47 -7.52
N MET A 465 15.87 21.77 -7.81
CA MET A 465 16.58 22.94 -7.28
C MET A 465 17.00 23.84 -8.44
N THR A 466 16.41 25.03 -8.50
CA THR A 466 16.74 26.04 -9.54
C THR A 466 17.55 27.16 -8.90
N PHE A 467 18.78 27.38 -9.39
CA PHE A 467 19.76 28.30 -8.84
C PHE A 467 19.75 29.64 -9.61
N ASP A 468 19.80 30.74 -8.87
CA ASP A 468 20.00 32.09 -9.38
C ASP A 468 20.98 32.82 -8.46
N GLY A 469 22.27 32.83 -8.85
CA GLY A 469 23.35 33.33 -7.99
C GLY A 469 23.44 32.55 -6.68
N ASP A 470 23.28 33.26 -5.56
CA ASP A 470 23.30 32.71 -4.22
C ASP A 470 21.91 32.24 -3.74
N THR A 471 20.88 32.39 -4.54
CA THR A 471 19.51 31.98 -4.22
C THR A 471 19.17 30.66 -4.91
N VAL A 472 18.44 29.81 -4.22
CA VAL A 472 17.87 28.58 -4.78
C VAL A 472 16.39 28.48 -4.49
N ARG A 473 15.63 28.00 -5.45
CA ARG A 473 14.23 27.63 -5.33
C ARG A 473 14.15 26.11 -5.29
N PHE A 474 13.55 25.56 -4.25
CA PHE A 474 13.33 24.12 -4.08
C PHE A 474 11.85 23.84 -4.25
N ASP A 475 11.53 23.00 -5.23
CA ASP A 475 10.19 22.52 -5.52
C ASP A 475 10.13 21.01 -5.31
N ARG A 476 9.04 20.50 -4.71
CA ARG A 476 8.80 19.08 -4.47
C ARG A 476 7.37 18.71 -4.79
N ARG A 477 7.20 17.62 -5.52
CA ARG A 477 5.90 17.03 -5.88
C ARG A 477 5.95 15.51 -5.79
N VAL A 478 4.78 14.88 -5.67
CA VAL A 478 4.61 13.42 -5.68
C VAL A 478 3.76 12.98 -6.87
N ASN A 479 3.90 11.71 -7.29
CA ASN A 479 3.09 11.12 -8.36
C ASN A 479 1.61 10.97 -7.97
N VAL A 480 1.33 10.51 -6.73
CA VAL A 480 -0.02 10.26 -6.20
C VAL A 480 -0.15 10.72 -4.76
N ASN A 481 -1.33 11.23 -4.40
CA ASN A 481 -1.69 11.61 -3.03
C ASN A 481 -3.23 11.73 -2.93
N SER A 482 -3.76 11.72 -1.72
CA SER A 482 -5.18 12.06 -1.47
C SER A 482 -5.44 13.56 -1.31
N GLY A 483 -4.39 14.35 -1.24
CA GLY A 483 -4.40 15.82 -1.15
C GLY A 483 -3.64 16.45 -2.31
N ALA A 484 -2.98 17.59 -2.04
CA ALA A 484 -2.15 18.26 -3.02
C ALA A 484 -0.98 17.39 -3.48
N LEU A 485 -0.66 17.45 -4.78
CA LEU A 485 0.48 16.70 -5.37
C LEU A 485 1.80 17.48 -5.30
N HIS A 486 1.81 18.70 -4.77
CA HIS A 486 3.00 19.54 -4.65
C HIS A 486 2.97 20.35 -3.36
N ARG A 487 4.15 20.72 -2.88
CA ARG A 487 4.33 21.66 -1.76
C ARG A 487 4.62 23.06 -2.29
N PRO A 488 4.35 24.11 -1.51
CA PRO A 488 4.81 25.44 -1.86
C PRO A 488 6.32 25.48 -2.04
N THR A 489 6.78 26.25 -3.05
CA THR A 489 8.21 26.45 -3.32
C THR A 489 8.92 27.01 -2.08
N ILE A 490 10.04 26.42 -1.71
CA ILE A 490 10.93 26.92 -0.66
C ILE A 490 12.03 27.73 -1.32
N VAL A 491 12.24 28.96 -0.85
CA VAL A 491 13.35 29.82 -1.26
C VAL A 491 14.43 29.77 -0.20
N ALA A 492 15.69 29.56 -0.62
CA ALA A 492 16.82 29.52 0.28
C ALA A 492 18.00 30.30 -0.29
N THR A 493 18.87 30.82 0.58
CA THR A 493 20.04 31.62 0.21
C THR A 493 21.31 30.98 0.77
N ALA A 494 22.35 30.93 -0.03
CA ALA A 494 23.64 30.37 0.35
C ALA A 494 24.32 31.23 1.44
N THR A 495 24.95 30.55 2.39
CA THR A 495 25.76 31.14 3.47
C THR A 495 27.25 31.00 3.16
#